data_b48cce29589efcf31a070c53a9ef736c
#
_entry.id   b48cce29589efcf31a070c53a9ef736c
#
_cell.length_a   1.000
_cell.length_b   1.000
_cell.length_c   1.000
_cell.angle_alpha   90.00
_cell.angle_beta   90.00
_cell.angle_gamma   90.00
#
_symmetry.space_group_name_H-M   'P 1'
#
loop_
_entity.id
_entity.type
_entity.pdbx_description
1 polymer ?
#
loop_
_entity_poly.entity_id
_entity_poly.type
_entity_poly.pdbx_seq_one_letter_code
_entity_poly.pdbx_strand_id
1 'polypeptide(L)' 'MESFKVGVEVFHPLLGAGTISRREGIPSNPKLTIHFKDHGPRTIYAASAGLEILLP' A
#
# COMPACT_ATOMS: atom_id res chain seq x y z
N MET A 1 1.16 -15.48 6.64
CA MET A 1 2.15 -14.48 6.27
C MET A 1 1.47 -13.23 5.72
N GLU A 2 1.83 -12.08 6.24
CA GLU A 2 1.23 -10.83 5.78
C GLU A 2 1.66 -10.49 4.37
N SER A 3 0.74 -9.90 3.61
CA SER A 3 1.04 -9.45 2.27
C SER A 3 0.21 -8.22 1.95
N PHE A 4 0.57 -7.55 0.86
CA PHE A 4 -0.14 -6.34 0.43
C PHE A 4 -1.41 -6.72 -0.32
N LYS A 5 -2.49 -6.84 0.40
CA LYS A 5 -3.80 -7.21 -0.16
C LYS A 5 -4.77 -6.03 -0.08
N VAL A 6 -5.79 -6.07 -0.92
CA VAL A 6 -6.87 -5.07 -0.87
C VAL A 6 -7.51 -5.10 0.51
N GLY A 7 -7.72 -3.92 1.08
CA GLY A 7 -8.30 -3.77 2.41
C GLY A 7 -7.28 -3.65 3.53
N VAL A 8 -6.02 -3.95 3.26
CA VAL A 8 -4.96 -3.87 4.27
C VAL A 8 -4.53 -2.41 4.47
N GLU A 9 -4.34 -2.02 5.71
CA GLU A 9 -3.81 -0.71 6.04
C GLU A 9 -2.29 -0.72 6.00
N VAL A 10 -1.71 0.33 5.45
CA VAL A 10 -0.28 0.47 5.30
C VAL A 10 0.18 1.86 5.73
N PHE A 11 1.47 2.00 5.98
CA PHE A 11 2.08 3.27 6.30
C PHE A 11 3.21 3.55 5.32
N HIS A 12 3.17 4.74 4.72
CA HIS A 12 4.22 5.22 3.82
C HIS A 12 5.03 6.29 4.53
N PRO A 13 6.35 6.24 4.44
CA PRO A 13 7.19 7.20 5.20
C PRO A 13 6.94 8.67 4.87
N LEU A 14 6.49 8.97 3.67
CA LEU A 14 6.21 10.35 3.26
C LEU A 14 4.73 10.69 3.22
N LEU A 15 3.89 9.70 2.90
CA LEU A 15 2.47 9.94 2.67
C LEU A 15 1.59 9.58 3.86
N GLY A 16 2.13 8.87 4.83
CA GLY A 16 1.39 8.51 6.01
C GLY A 16 0.55 7.24 5.83
N ALA A 17 -0.49 7.14 6.64
CA ALA A 17 -1.34 5.95 6.65
C ALA A 17 -2.33 5.93 5.48
N GLY A 18 -2.59 4.75 4.96
CA GLY A 18 -3.56 4.57 3.89
C GLY A 18 -4.08 3.15 3.84
N THR A 19 -5.03 2.91 2.95
CA THR A 19 -5.64 1.59 2.76
C THR A 19 -5.51 1.17 1.31
N ILE A 20 -5.07 -0.06 1.08
CA ILE A 20 -4.94 -0.59 -0.27
C ILE A 20 -6.32 -0.82 -0.85
N SER A 21 -6.61 -0.16 -1.98
CA SER A 21 -7.89 -0.30 -2.66
C SER A 21 -7.81 -1.17 -3.91
N ARG A 22 -6.60 -1.33 -4.49
CA ARG A 22 -6.42 -2.13 -5.69
C ARG A 22 -5.01 -2.69 -5.73
N ARG A 23 -4.90 -3.90 -6.27
CA ARG A 23 -3.61 -4.56 -6.43
C ARG A 23 -3.51 -5.13 -7.83
N GLU A 24 -2.39 -4.86 -8.51
CA GLU A 24 -2.12 -5.34 -9.86
C GLU A 24 -0.66 -5.76 -9.98
N GLY A 25 -0.31 -6.31 -11.12
CA GLY A 25 1.07 -6.64 -11.43
C GLY A 25 1.48 -8.01 -10.92
N ILE A 26 2.79 -8.22 -10.85
CA ILE A 26 3.34 -9.51 -10.46
C ILE A 26 3.36 -9.67 -8.94
N PRO A 27 3.20 -10.92 -8.44
CA PRO A 27 3.16 -11.14 -6.99
C PRO A 27 4.40 -10.69 -6.22
N SER A 28 5.57 -10.76 -6.84
CA SER A 28 6.82 -10.38 -6.17
C SER A 28 7.00 -8.87 -6.05
N ASN A 29 6.28 -8.09 -6.86
CA ASN A 29 6.33 -6.64 -6.78
C ASN A 29 4.99 -6.06 -7.25
N PRO A 30 3.95 -6.16 -6.46
CA PRO A 30 2.64 -5.69 -6.86
C PRO A 30 2.59 -4.17 -6.97
N LYS A 31 1.77 -3.72 -7.91
CA LYS A 31 1.46 -2.31 -8.07
C LYS A 31 0.18 -2.05 -7.27
N LEU A 32 0.29 -1.16 -6.31
CA LEU A 32 -0.80 -0.92 -5.36
C LEU A 32 -1.40 0.45 -5.54
N THR A 33 -2.72 0.52 -5.52
CA THR A 33 -3.43 1.78 -5.39
C THR A 33 -3.85 1.91 -3.95
N ILE A 34 -3.38 2.97 -3.30
CA ILE A 34 -3.60 3.18 -1.88
C ILE A 34 -4.29 4.51 -1.67
N HIS A 35 -5.35 4.51 -0.90
CA HIS A 35 -6.03 5.73 -0.50
C HIS A 35 -5.42 6.21 0.81
N PHE A 36 -4.57 7.22 0.71
CA PHE A 36 -3.93 7.82 1.87
C PHE A 36 -4.87 8.85 2.51
N LYS A 37 -4.93 8.85 3.82
CA LYS A 37 -5.85 9.71 4.56
C LYS A 37 -5.68 11.19 4.25
N ASP A 38 -4.43 11.61 4.09
CA ASP A 38 -4.13 13.03 3.88
C ASP A 38 -3.73 13.39 2.45
N HIS A 39 -3.61 12.41 1.58
CA HIS A 39 -3.10 12.64 0.22
C HIS A 39 -3.99 12.06 -0.88
N GLY A 40 -5.01 11.32 -0.52
CA GLY A 40 -5.90 10.69 -1.49
C GLY A 40 -5.24 9.49 -2.17
N PRO A 41 -5.77 9.08 -3.34
CA PRO A 41 -5.26 7.88 -4.01
C PRO A 41 -3.89 8.10 -4.64
N ARG A 42 -3.02 7.11 -4.48
CA ARG A 42 -1.71 7.05 -5.11
C ARG A 42 -1.44 5.64 -5.57
N THR A 43 -0.79 5.51 -6.71
CA THR A 43 -0.41 4.21 -7.25
C THR A 43 1.10 4.06 -7.13
N ILE A 44 1.55 3.03 -6.40
CA ILE A 44 2.96 2.81 -6.14
C ILE A 44 3.29 1.32 -6.18
N TYR A 45 4.57 1.01 -6.45
CA TYR A 45 5.05 -0.37 -6.39
C TYR A 45 5.50 -0.69 -4.98
N ALA A 46 5.06 -1.84 -4.47
CA ALA A 46 5.32 -2.22 -3.09
C ALA A 46 6.82 -2.28 -2.76
N ALA A 47 7.62 -2.82 -3.67
CA ALA A 47 9.05 -3.00 -3.42
C ALA A 47 9.82 -1.68 -3.33
N SER A 48 9.33 -0.63 -3.97
CA SER A 48 10.04 0.65 -4.03
C SER A 48 9.62 1.64 -2.96
N ALA A 49 8.51 1.40 -2.30
CA ALA A 49 7.88 2.43 -1.48
C ALA A 49 8.22 2.39 0.00
N GLY A 50 8.84 1.32 0.49
CA GLY A 50 9.13 1.19 1.90
C GLY A 50 7.86 1.14 2.76
N LEU A 51 6.81 0.54 2.23
CA LEU A 51 5.54 0.44 2.95
C LEU A 51 5.63 -0.54 4.11
N GLU A 52 4.98 -0.17 5.21
CA GLU A 52 4.78 -1.07 6.33
C GLU A 52 3.31 -1.45 6.41
N ILE A 53 3.06 -2.72 6.70
CA ILE A 53 1.70 -3.18 6.94
C ILE A 53 1.35 -2.85 8.38
N LEU A 54 0.25 -2.12 8.57
CA LEU A 54 -0.24 -1.79 9.90
C LEU A 54 -1.18 -2.89 10.36
N LEU A 55 -0.80 -3.56 11.43
CA LEU A 55 -1.62 -4.63 12.00
C LEU A 55 -2.46 -4.09 13.14
N PRO A 56 -3.70 -4.60 13.27
CA PRO A 56 -4.55 -4.18 14.37
C PRO A 56 -4.00 -4.57 15.72
#